data_9b4959d3afdaf44fb51d733eb0a81c63
#
_entry.id   9b4959d3afdaf44fb51d733eb0a81c63
#
_cell.length_a   1.000
_cell.length_b   1.000
_cell.length_c   1.000
_cell.angle_alpha   90.00
_cell.angle_beta   90.00
_cell.angle_gamma   90.00
#
_symmetry.space_group_name_H-M   'P 1'
#
loop_
_entity.id
_entity.type
_entity.pdbx_description
1 polymer ?
#
loop_
_entity_poly.entity_id
_entity_poly.type
_entity_poly.pdbx_seq_one_letter_code
_entity_poly.pdbx_strand_id
1 'polypeptide(L)'
;EFSRKNYKHTVYLNFFENPDYASVFSGSLEIDNIVMMLSALLGKDAVFEPGQTILILDEIQDCPEARTALKFFRIDGRYDVIGTGSLLGVKGYGKEPRSVPVGSETVLEMYPLDFEEFLWANDIAEPVIALLQRSLDSGSPVPEALHNRMRQLLLQYTVVGGMPDAVQTFVTSRQMDEVLRIQRDIVRSYEDDMVKYAEKKDKSRIKECFQSIPRQLAKENKKFQYSVVKKGSTSAKYAGSP
;
A
#
# COMPACT_ATOMS: atom_id res chain seq x y z
N GLU A 1 -12.89 -8.86 1.01
CA GLU A 1 -14.23 -8.56 0.44
C GLU A 1 -14.30 -8.87 -1.07
N PHE A 2 -13.34 -8.39 -1.88
CA PHE A 2 -13.27 -8.64 -3.32
C PHE A 2 -13.34 -10.14 -3.66
N SER A 3 -12.50 -10.95 -3.03
CA SER A 3 -12.44 -12.39 -3.31
C SER A 3 -13.77 -13.09 -3.03
N ARG A 4 -14.42 -12.76 -1.90
CA ARG A 4 -15.72 -13.35 -1.53
C ARG A 4 -16.88 -12.96 -2.46
N LYS A 5 -16.77 -11.82 -3.16
CA LYS A 5 -17.79 -11.38 -4.14
C LYS A 5 -17.61 -12.02 -5.51
N ASN A 6 -16.36 -12.35 -5.89
CA ASN A 6 -16.04 -12.73 -7.25
C ASN A 6 -15.60 -14.20 -7.40
N TYR A 7 -15.22 -14.86 -6.32
CA TYR A 7 -14.73 -16.23 -6.34
C TYR A 7 -15.46 -17.10 -5.32
N LYS A 8 -15.61 -18.35 -5.64
CA LYS A 8 -16.22 -19.37 -4.76
C LYS A 8 -15.28 -19.75 -3.62
N HIS A 9 -13.98 -19.80 -3.91
CA HIS A 9 -12.95 -20.18 -2.96
C HIS A 9 -11.82 -19.15 -2.91
N THR A 10 -11.29 -18.90 -1.72
CA THR A 10 -10.15 -18.04 -1.50
C THR A 10 -9.11 -18.79 -0.69
N VAL A 11 -7.92 -18.92 -1.24
CA VAL A 11 -6.75 -19.45 -0.53
C VAL A 11 -5.87 -18.25 -0.16
N TYR A 12 -5.69 -18.01 1.14
CA TYR A 12 -4.95 -16.87 1.67
C TYR A 12 -3.70 -17.36 2.40
N LEU A 13 -2.55 -16.83 2.01
CA LEU A 13 -1.24 -17.11 2.61
C LEU A 13 -0.60 -15.79 3.01
N ASN A 14 -0.25 -15.62 4.29
CA ASN A 14 0.54 -14.50 4.77
C ASN A 14 1.94 -15.02 5.15
N PHE A 15 2.96 -14.61 4.41
CA PHE A 15 4.34 -15.09 4.59
C PHE A 15 5.03 -14.49 5.81
N PHE A 16 4.56 -13.36 6.31
CA PHE A 16 5.07 -12.75 7.54
C PHE A 16 4.51 -13.47 8.78
N GLU A 17 3.20 -13.76 8.80
CA GLU A 17 2.56 -14.45 9.92
C GLU A 17 2.96 -15.93 9.98
N ASN A 18 3.15 -16.56 8.81
CA ASN A 18 3.43 -17.99 8.67
C ASN A 18 4.58 -18.24 7.69
N PRO A 19 5.83 -18.06 8.13
CA PRO A 19 7.02 -18.26 7.27
C PRO A 19 7.13 -19.65 6.66
N ASP A 20 6.51 -20.67 7.28
CA ASP A 20 6.54 -22.05 6.80
C ASP A 20 5.86 -22.22 5.44
N TYR A 21 4.95 -21.30 5.06
CA TYR A 21 4.34 -21.29 3.73
C TYR A 21 5.36 -21.12 2.60
N ALA A 22 6.51 -20.51 2.87
CA ALA A 22 7.57 -20.38 1.90
C ALA A 22 8.13 -21.72 1.43
N SER A 23 8.03 -22.78 2.26
CA SER A 23 8.47 -24.14 1.92
C SER A 23 7.75 -24.72 0.69
N VAL A 24 6.50 -24.33 0.47
CA VAL A 24 5.70 -24.73 -0.70
C VAL A 24 6.34 -24.26 -2.01
N PHE A 25 6.99 -23.11 -1.99
CA PHE A 25 7.61 -22.49 -3.16
C PHE A 25 9.11 -22.75 -3.28
N SER A 26 9.71 -23.51 -2.35
CA SER A 26 11.15 -23.78 -2.35
C SER A 26 11.59 -24.85 -3.35
N GLY A 27 10.65 -25.66 -3.85
CA GLY A 27 10.90 -26.79 -4.76
C GLY A 27 10.49 -26.49 -6.21
N SER A 28 9.77 -27.43 -6.83
CA SER A 28 9.18 -27.25 -8.16
C SER A 28 8.06 -26.21 -8.11
N LEU A 29 8.13 -25.23 -9.01
CA LEU A 29 7.11 -24.19 -9.18
C LEU A 29 6.02 -24.59 -10.19
N GLU A 30 5.94 -25.88 -10.55
CA GLU A 30 4.80 -26.40 -11.32
C GLU A 30 3.51 -26.25 -10.50
N ILE A 31 2.46 -25.76 -11.15
CA ILE A 31 1.22 -25.41 -10.45
C ILE A 31 0.57 -26.61 -9.76
N ASP A 32 0.60 -27.78 -10.38
CA ASP A 32 0.07 -29.01 -9.76
C ASP A 32 0.81 -29.38 -8.47
N ASN A 33 2.13 -29.16 -8.43
CA ASN A 33 2.92 -29.38 -7.22
C ASN A 33 2.57 -28.37 -6.13
N ILE A 34 2.48 -27.08 -6.48
CA ILE A 34 2.09 -26.02 -5.53
C ILE A 34 0.69 -26.31 -4.96
N VAL A 35 -0.28 -26.61 -5.80
CA VAL A 35 -1.65 -26.94 -5.41
C VAL A 35 -1.69 -28.17 -4.48
N MET A 36 -0.96 -29.23 -4.83
CA MET A 36 -0.85 -30.42 -4.00
C MET A 36 -0.26 -30.12 -2.61
N MET A 37 0.83 -29.36 -2.56
CA MET A 37 1.49 -28.96 -1.31
C MET A 37 0.59 -28.07 -0.45
N LEU A 38 -0.08 -27.07 -1.05
CA LEU A 38 -1.03 -26.22 -0.34
C LEU A 38 -2.24 -27.00 0.17
N SER A 39 -2.77 -27.93 -0.63
CA SER A 39 -3.87 -28.80 -0.20
C SER A 39 -3.47 -29.71 0.98
N ALA A 40 -2.24 -30.20 0.97
CA ALA A 40 -1.72 -31.01 2.08
C ALA A 40 -1.50 -30.17 3.35
N LEU A 41 -1.03 -28.92 3.21
CA LEU A 41 -0.72 -28.03 4.32
C LEU A 41 -1.97 -27.42 4.96
N LEU A 42 -2.93 -26.97 4.15
CA LEU A 42 -4.12 -26.22 4.59
C LEU A 42 -5.35 -27.12 4.73
N GLY A 43 -5.30 -28.34 4.20
CA GLY A 43 -6.40 -29.29 4.27
C GLY A 43 -7.70 -28.76 3.65
N LYS A 44 -8.80 -28.85 4.38
CA LYS A 44 -10.14 -28.43 3.92
C LYS A 44 -10.28 -26.91 3.64
N ASP A 45 -9.33 -26.12 4.14
CA ASP A 45 -9.36 -24.66 3.95
C ASP A 45 -8.75 -24.24 2.61
N ALA A 46 -8.15 -25.18 1.86
CA ALA A 46 -7.61 -24.96 0.52
C ALA A 46 -8.36 -25.79 -0.51
N VAL A 47 -9.36 -25.18 -1.13
CA VAL A 47 -10.11 -25.77 -2.24
C VAL A 47 -9.65 -25.15 -3.54
N PHE A 48 -9.19 -25.98 -4.49
CA PHE A 48 -8.69 -25.55 -5.79
C PHE A 48 -9.64 -26.01 -6.91
N GLU A 49 -10.51 -25.12 -7.33
CA GLU A 49 -11.43 -25.31 -8.45
C GLU A 49 -11.04 -24.31 -9.57
N PRO A 50 -10.63 -24.79 -10.77
CA PRO A 50 -10.22 -23.92 -11.87
C PRO A 50 -11.25 -22.85 -12.20
N GLY A 51 -10.83 -21.59 -12.31
CA GLY A 51 -11.67 -20.44 -12.59
C GLY A 51 -12.60 -20.01 -11.44
N GLN A 52 -12.58 -20.71 -10.30
CA GLN A 52 -13.44 -20.42 -9.13
C GLN A 52 -12.61 -20.11 -7.87
N THR A 53 -11.32 -20.38 -7.90
CA THR A 53 -10.41 -20.15 -6.78
C THR A 53 -9.46 -19.00 -7.08
N ILE A 54 -9.34 -18.07 -6.13
CA ILE A 54 -8.30 -17.05 -6.11
C ILE A 54 -7.29 -17.33 -4.99
N LEU A 55 -6.01 -17.17 -5.31
CA LEU A 55 -4.93 -17.18 -4.31
C LEU A 55 -4.57 -15.74 -3.94
N ILE A 56 -4.42 -15.48 -2.65
CA ILE A 56 -3.91 -14.20 -2.13
C ILE A 56 -2.61 -14.51 -1.38
N LEU A 57 -1.51 -13.99 -1.92
CA LEU A 57 -0.15 -14.14 -1.40
C LEU A 57 0.24 -12.83 -0.73
N ASP A 58 0.04 -12.75 0.58
CA ASP A 58 0.26 -11.54 1.35
C ASP A 58 1.69 -11.46 1.91
N GLU A 59 2.25 -10.26 1.98
CA GLU A 59 3.66 -10.00 2.32
C GLU A 59 4.62 -10.79 1.42
N ILE A 60 4.34 -10.78 0.10
CA ILE A 60 5.04 -11.60 -0.90
C ILE A 60 6.56 -11.32 -0.97
N GLN A 61 7.03 -10.17 -0.48
CA GLN A 61 8.45 -9.85 -0.39
C GLN A 61 9.19 -10.78 0.58
N ASP A 62 8.51 -11.42 1.52
CA ASP A 62 9.10 -12.38 2.45
C ASP A 62 9.28 -13.77 1.82
N CYS A 63 8.68 -14.02 0.63
CA CYS A 63 8.86 -15.22 -0.17
C CYS A 63 9.14 -14.89 -1.66
N PRO A 64 10.38 -14.59 -2.05
CA PRO A 64 10.74 -14.26 -3.43
C PRO A 64 10.41 -15.36 -4.45
N GLU A 65 10.41 -16.62 -4.01
CA GLU A 65 10.03 -17.78 -4.81
C GLU A 65 8.54 -17.75 -5.18
N ALA A 66 7.67 -17.34 -4.25
CA ALA A 66 6.24 -17.17 -4.51
C ALA A 66 6.00 -16.08 -5.56
N ARG A 67 6.76 -14.97 -5.52
CA ARG A 67 6.71 -13.96 -6.57
C ARG A 67 7.14 -14.51 -7.93
N THR A 68 8.18 -15.34 -7.95
CA THR A 68 8.60 -16.03 -9.18
C THR A 68 7.51 -16.96 -9.70
N ALA A 69 6.74 -17.61 -8.81
CA ALA A 69 5.65 -18.50 -9.17
C ALA A 69 4.49 -17.79 -9.88
N LEU A 70 4.31 -16.47 -9.73
CA LEU A 70 3.27 -15.71 -10.45
C LEU A 70 3.34 -15.91 -11.96
N LYS A 71 4.55 -16.03 -12.52
CA LYS A 71 4.74 -16.33 -13.95
C LYS A 71 4.14 -17.67 -14.34
N PHE A 72 4.32 -18.69 -13.51
CA PHE A 72 3.82 -20.04 -13.80
C PHE A 72 2.30 -20.09 -13.65
N PHE A 73 1.73 -19.43 -12.64
CA PHE A 73 0.28 -19.29 -12.52
C PHE A 73 -0.34 -18.61 -13.74
N ARG A 74 0.28 -17.53 -14.26
CA ARG A 74 -0.20 -16.87 -15.47
C ARG A 74 -0.17 -17.77 -16.70
N ILE A 75 0.87 -18.59 -16.85
CA ILE A 75 1.00 -19.52 -17.98
C ILE A 75 -0.03 -20.64 -17.87
N ASP A 76 -0.23 -21.17 -16.68
CA ASP A 76 -1.21 -22.22 -16.38
C ASP A 76 -2.66 -21.75 -16.59
N GLY A 77 -2.99 -20.55 -16.11
CA GLY A 77 -4.28 -19.89 -16.33
C GLY A 77 -5.48 -20.46 -15.58
N ARG A 78 -5.30 -21.51 -14.74
CA ARG A 78 -6.41 -22.11 -13.98
C ARG A 78 -6.84 -21.28 -12.77
N TYR A 79 -5.92 -20.50 -12.20
CA TYR A 79 -6.14 -19.77 -10.94
C TYR A 79 -5.67 -18.32 -11.06
N ASP A 80 -6.50 -17.40 -10.57
CA ASP A 80 -6.10 -16.02 -10.40
C ASP A 80 -5.30 -15.85 -9.13
N VAL A 81 -4.27 -15.02 -9.18
CA VAL A 81 -3.37 -14.77 -8.03
C VAL A 81 -3.20 -13.27 -7.82
N ILE A 82 -3.34 -12.85 -6.57
CA ILE A 82 -3.01 -11.50 -6.11
C ILE A 82 -1.84 -11.61 -5.14
N GLY A 83 -0.72 -10.95 -5.47
CA GLY A 83 0.36 -10.73 -4.51
C GLY A 83 0.24 -9.36 -3.89
N THR A 84 0.29 -9.26 -2.56
CA THR A 84 0.34 -7.98 -1.84
C THR A 84 1.65 -7.84 -1.09
N GLY A 85 2.08 -6.61 -0.86
CA GLY A 85 3.32 -6.36 -0.12
C GLY A 85 3.72 -4.89 -0.12
N SER A 86 4.64 -4.52 0.77
CA SER A 86 5.15 -3.16 0.80
C SER A 86 5.98 -2.83 -0.44
N LEU A 87 5.83 -1.60 -0.97
CA LEU A 87 6.55 -1.14 -2.15
C LEU A 87 8.08 -1.27 -1.98
N LEU A 88 8.59 -0.97 -0.80
CA LEU A 88 10.02 -1.07 -0.45
C LEU A 88 10.50 -2.52 -0.51
N GLY A 89 9.73 -3.46 0.03
CA GLY A 89 10.05 -4.89 -0.04
C GLY A 89 9.95 -5.46 -1.45
N VAL A 90 8.92 -5.08 -2.21
CA VAL A 90 8.66 -5.60 -3.57
C VAL A 90 9.69 -5.08 -4.58
N LYS A 91 10.15 -3.83 -4.46
CA LYS A 91 11.20 -3.25 -5.34
C LYS A 91 12.63 -3.72 -5.01
N GLY A 92 12.80 -4.58 -4.00
CA GLY A 92 14.11 -5.24 -3.74
C GLY A 92 15.12 -4.40 -2.97
N TYR A 93 14.68 -3.41 -2.20
CA TYR A 93 15.56 -2.72 -1.26
C TYR A 93 15.98 -3.70 -0.15
N GLY A 94 17.17 -4.30 -0.28
CA GLY A 94 17.79 -5.12 0.75
C GLY A 94 18.14 -6.57 0.38
N LYS A 95 17.60 -7.14 -0.70
CA LYS A 95 18.05 -8.44 -1.26
C LYS A 95 18.03 -8.35 -2.78
N GLU A 96 19.02 -8.96 -3.44
CA GLU A 96 19.07 -8.99 -4.92
C GLU A 96 17.74 -9.49 -5.50
N PRO A 97 17.15 -8.77 -6.47
CA PRO A 97 15.90 -9.20 -7.10
C PRO A 97 16.17 -10.48 -7.88
N ARG A 98 15.71 -11.63 -7.38
CA ARG A 98 15.53 -12.79 -8.23
C ARG A 98 14.52 -12.39 -9.29
N SER A 99 14.90 -12.57 -10.56
CA SER A 99 14.11 -12.35 -11.78
C SER A 99 12.67 -11.85 -11.56
N VAL A 100 12.47 -10.53 -11.71
CA VAL A 100 11.12 -9.94 -11.79
C VAL A 100 10.45 -10.56 -13.01
N PRO A 101 9.24 -11.14 -12.91
CA PRO A 101 8.53 -11.74 -14.04
C PRO A 101 8.01 -10.65 -14.98
N VAL A 102 8.90 -10.07 -15.78
CA VAL A 102 8.56 -9.02 -16.75
C VAL A 102 7.46 -9.52 -17.67
N GLY A 103 6.34 -8.77 -17.72
CA GLY A 103 5.19 -9.09 -18.57
C GLY A 103 4.25 -10.19 -18.02
N SER A 104 4.48 -10.70 -16.82
CA SER A 104 3.63 -11.73 -16.21
C SER A 104 2.83 -11.23 -15.02
N GLU A 105 3.02 -10.00 -14.59
CA GLU A 105 2.27 -9.35 -13.51
C GLU A 105 1.76 -7.98 -13.97
N THR A 106 0.62 -7.57 -13.42
CA THR A 106 0.13 -6.19 -13.49
C THR A 106 0.29 -5.59 -12.10
N VAL A 107 1.13 -4.57 -11.98
CA VAL A 107 1.38 -3.90 -10.71
C VAL A 107 0.37 -2.79 -10.50
N LEU A 108 -0.38 -2.87 -9.41
CA LEU A 108 -1.29 -1.81 -8.96
C LEU A 108 -0.67 -1.15 -7.73
N GLU A 109 -0.35 0.13 -7.85
CA GLU A 109 0.14 0.90 -6.70
C GLU A 109 -1.07 1.46 -5.93
N MET A 110 -1.14 1.15 -4.64
CA MET A 110 -2.16 1.68 -3.73
C MET A 110 -1.66 2.99 -3.12
N TYR A 111 -2.41 4.05 -3.35
CA TYR A 111 -2.15 5.37 -2.78
C TYR A 111 -3.08 5.64 -1.58
N PRO A 112 -2.76 6.61 -0.71
CA PRO A 112 -3.74 7.14 0.23
C PRO A 112 -5.00 7.62 -0.52
N LEU A 113 -6.14 7.58 0.16
CA LEU A 113 -7.42 8.06 -0.39
C LEU A 113 -7.28 9.49 -0.92
N ASP A 114 -7.75 9.72 -2.12
CA ASP A 114 -7.85 11.07 -2.68
C ASP A 114 -9.06 11.83 -2.13
N PHE A 115 -9.29 13.05 -2.62
CA PHE A 115 -10.40 13.85 -2.10
C PHE A 115 -11.77 13.30 -2.50
N GLU A 116 -11.89 12.69 -3.67
CA GLU A 116 -13.14 12.06 -4.13
C GLU A 116 -13.47 10.84 -3.27
N GLU A 117 -12.49 9.98 -3.00
CA GLU A 117 -12.63 8.85 -2.09
C GLU A 117 -12.95 9.29 -0.65
N PHE A 118 -12.37 10.41 -0.20
CA PHE A 118 -12.73 11.03 1.07
C PHE A 118 -14.18 11.55 1.08
N LEU A 119 -14.68 12.08 -0.05
CA LEU A 119 -16.09 12.46 -0.19
C LEU A 119 -17.01 11.25 -0.08
N TRP A 120 -16.68 10.13 -0.74
CA TRP A 120 -17.43 8.88 -0.61
C TRP A 120 -17.46 8.36 0.83
N ALA A 121 -16.31 8.39 1.51
CA ALA A 121 -16.23 8.01 2.92
C ALA A 121 -17.08 8.91 3.84
N ASN A 122 -17.39 10.13 3.42
CA ASN A 122 -18.26 11.07 4.11
C ASN A 122 -19.71 11.07 3.58
N ASP A 123 -20.14 9.97 2.93
CA ASP A 123 -21.51 9.76 2.42
C ASP A 123 -21.94 10.80 1.37
N ILE A 124 -21.00 11.41 0.66
CA ILE A 124 -21.35 12.27 -0.48
C ILE A 124 -21.76 11.38 -1.66
N ALA A 125 -23.01 11.52 -2.07
CA ALA A 125 -23.59 10.70 -3.11
C ALA A 125 -22.97 10.98 -4.49
N GLU A 126 -22.82 9.95 -5.31
CA GLU A 126 -22.28 10.01 -6.67
C GLU A 126 -22.92 11.11 -7.56
N PRO A 127 -24.23 11.37 -7.53
CA PRO A 127 -24.83 12.46 -8.32
C PRO A 127 -24.28 13.85 -7.99
N VAL A 128 -23.81 14.07 -6.74
CA VAL A 128 -23.19 15.34 -6.32
C VAL A 128 -21.81 15.47 -6.95
N ILE A 129 -21.01 14.39 -6.94
CA ILE A 129 -19.68 14.36 -7.56
C ILE A 129 -19.80 14.58 -9.07
N ALA A 130 -20.74 13.90 -9.73
CA ALA A 130 -21.04 14.10 -11.14
C ALA A 130 -21.53 15.53 -11.47
N LEU A 131 -22.21 16.20 -10.56
CA LEU A 131 -22.59 17.60 -10.71
C LEU A 131 -21.35 18.51 -10.66
N LEU A 132 -20.45 18.29 -9.71
CA LEU A 132 -19.19 19.05 -9.59
C LEU A 132 -18.35 18.91 -10.85
N GLN A 133 -18.20 17.68 -11.38
CA GLN A 133 -17.46 17.41 -12.61
C GLN A 133 -18.08 18.14 -13.81
N ARG A 134 -19.40 18.04 -13.99
CA ARG A 134 -20.11 18.75 -15.08
C ARG A 134 -19.97 20.27 -14.96
N SER A 135 -19.99 20.82 -13.74
CA SER A 135 -19.81 22.24 -13.50
C SER A 135 -18.40 22.70 -13.90
N LEU A 136 -17.39 21.87 -13.60
CA LEU A 136 -16.02 22.13 -14.02
C LEU A 136 -15.88 22.09 -15.54
N ASP A 137 -16.39 21.05 -16.18
CA ASP A 137 -16.30 20.85 -17.62
C ASP A 137 -17.02 21.96 -18.43
N SER A 138 -18.16 22.45 -17.92
CA SER A 138 -18.97 23.50 -18.57
C SER A 138 -18.59 24.93 -18.17
N GLY A 139 -17.70 25.09 -17.15
CA GLY A 139 -17.42 26.40 -16.57
C GLY A 139 -18.60 27.03 -15.83
N SER A 140 -19.63 26.23 -15.49
CA SER A 140 -20.82 26.69 -14.81
C SER A 140 -20.60 26.80 -13.29
N PRO A 141 -21.16 27.83 -12.61
CA PRO A 141 -20.97 27.95 -11.18
C PRO A 141 -21.70 26.84 -10.42
N VAL A 142 -21.06 26.34 -9.37
CA VAL A 142 -21.67 25.42 -8.41
C VAL A 142 -22.59 26.21 -7.47
N PRO A 143 -23.78 25.71 -7.08
CA PRO A 143 -24.64 26.35 -6.09
C PRO A 143 -23.86 26.66 -4.79
N GLU A 144 -24.07 27.86 -4.24
CA GLU A 144 -23.29 28.36 -3.11
C GLU A 144 -23.27 27.42 -1.88
N ALA A 145 -24.42 26.86 -1.54
CA ALA A 145 -24.53 25.94 -0.41
C ALA A 145 -23.66 24.69 -0.63
N LEU A 146 -23.64 24.14 -1.86
CA LEU A 146 -22.82 23.00 -2.21
C LEU A 146 -21.35 23.38 -2.21
N HIS A 147 -20.99 24.53 -2.79
CA HIS A 147 -19.61 25.03 -2.77
C HIS A 147 -19.07 25.16 -1.34
N ASN A 148 -19.85 25.77 -0.45
CA ASN A 148 -19.46 25.93 0.96
C ASN A 148 -19.30 24.59 1.66
N ARG A 149 -20.16 23.60 1.37
CA ARG A 149 -20.01 22.23 1.92
C ARG A 149 -18.74 21.55 1.42
N MET A 150 -18.47 21.63 0.12
CA MET A 150 -17.25 21.03 -0.47
C MET A 150 -15.99 21.70 0.08
N ARG A 151 -16.00 23.02 0.25
CA ARG A 151 -14.89 23.75 0.88
C ARG A 151 -14.63 23.29 2.31
N GLN A 152 -15.65 23.08 3.11
CA GLN A 152 -15.50 22.53 4.47
C GLN A 152 -14.87 21.13 4.45
N LEU A 153 -15.35 20.23 3.57
CA LEU A 153 -14.81 18.89 3.44
C LEU A 153 -13.37 18.91 2.95
N LEU A 154 -13.02 19.80 2.03
CA LEU A 154 -11.64 19.96 1.57
C LEU A 154 -10.71 20.43 2.69
N LEU A 155 -11.15 21.39 3.52
CA LEU A 155 -10.38 21.80 4.70
C LEU A 155 -10.21 20.66 5.71
N GLN A 156 -11.24 19.85 5.92
CA GLN A 156 -11.14 18.66 6.75
C GLN A 156 -10.16 17.64 6.15
N TYR A 157 -10.25 17.38 4.86
CA TYR A 157 -9.33 16.49 4.16
C TYR A 157 -7.87 16.95 4.26
N THR A 158 -7.59 18.25 4.16
CA THR A 158 -6.22 18.78 4.31
C THR A 158 -5.62 18.51 5.70
N VAL A 159 -6.45 18.34 6.72
CA VAL A 159 -6.01 18.02 8.09
C VAL A 159 -5.98 16.50 8.34
N VAL A 160 -7.02 15.80 7.92
CA VAL A 160 -7.18 14.34 8.11
C VAL A 160 -6.22 13.55 7.20
N GLY A 161 -6.01 14.04 5.98
CA GLY A 161 -5.28 13.33 4.93
C GLY A 161 -6.07 12.15 4.37
N GLY A 162 -5.38 11.34 3.56
CA GLY A 162 -5.97 10.18 2.87
C GLY A 162 -5.62 8.83 3.47
N MET A 163 -4.95 8.74 4.61
CA MET A 163 -4.65 7.44 5.22
C MET A 163 -5.95 6.77 5.72
N PRO A 164 -6.25 5.53 5.30
CA PRO A 164 -7.54 4.88 5.56
C PRO A 164 -7.95 4.90 7.03
N ASP A 165 -7.04 4.57 7.95
CA ASP A 165 -7.34 4.55 9.40
C ASP A 165 -7.66 5.95 9.93
N ALA A 166 -6.98 6.99 9.45
CA ALA A 166 -7.25 8.37 9.82
C ALA A 166 -8.62 8.83 9.30
N VAL A 167 -8.95 8.48 8.04
CA VAL A 167 -10.25 8.78 7.44
C VAL A 167 -11.37 8.02 8.15
N GLN A 168 -11.19 6.72 8.41
CA GLN A 168 -12.17 5.90 9.11
C GLN A 168 -12.44 6.46 10.53
N THR A 169 -11.39 6.82 11.26
CA THR A 169 -11.50 7.45 12.58
C THR A 169 -12.27 8.77 12.51
N PHE A 170 -11.95 9.61 11.53
CA PHE A 170 -12.65 10.87 11.32
C PHE A 170 -14.14 10.67 11.01
N VAL A 171 -14.47 9.72 10.13
CA VAL A 171 -15.86 9.46 9.73
C VAL A 171 -16.67 8.94 10.92
N THR A 172 -16.10 8.08 11.75
CA THR A 172 -16.81 7.43 12.86
C THR A 172 -16.93 8.32 14.10
N SER A 173 -15.84 8.98 14.52
CA SER A 173 -15.81 9.74 15.78
C SER A 173 -16.04 11.24 15.63
N ARG A 174 -15.68 11.81 14.46
CA ARG A 174 -15.63 13.27 14.21
C ARG A 174 -14.70 14.02 15.17
N GLN A 175 -13.80 13.32 15.89
CA GLN A 175 -12.89 13.89 16.86
C GLN A 175 -11.48 14.02 16.28
N MET A 176 -11.01 15.25 16.09
CA MET A 176 -9.69 15.52 15.50
C MET A 176 -8.53 15.04 16.37
N ASP A 177 -8.68 15.02 17.69
CA ASP A 177 -7.63 14.51 18.58
C ASP A 177 -7.35 13.02 18.39
N GLU A 178 -8.40 12.23 18.11
CA GLU A 178 -8.26 10.81 17.76
C GLU A 178 -7.56 10.63 16.41
N VAL A 179 -7.94 11.43 15.41
CA VAL A 179 -7.29 11.45 14.08
C VAL A 179 -5.80 11.76 14.22
N LEU A 180 -5.44 12.80 14.97
CA LEU A 180 -4.05 13.19 15.20
C LEU A 180 -3.24 12.08 15.91
N ARG A 181 -3.88 11.32 16.81
CA ARG A 181 -3.24 10.16 17.44
C ARG A 181 -2.93 9.08 16.40
N ILE A 182 -3.90 8.71 15.58
CA ILE A 182 -3.72 7.73 14.49
C ILE A 182 -2.62 8.17 13.53
N GLN A 183 -2.62 9.43 13.10
CA GLN A 183 -1.58 9.96 12.21
C GLN A 183 -0.18 9.85 12.83
N ARG A 184 -0.03 10.13 14.14
CA ARG A 184 1.25 9.97 14.84
C ARG A 184 1.70 8.51 14.90
N ASP A 185 0.76 7.59 15.13
CA ASP A 185 1.06 6.16 15.18
C ASP A 185 1.46 5.65 13.79
N ILE A 186 0.80 6.09 12.71
CA ILE A 186 1.20 5.81 11.32
C ILE A 186 2.62 6.32 11.05
N VAL A 187 2.94 7.56 11.42
CA VAL A 187 4.28 8.12 11.21
C VAL A 187 5.34 7.32 11.96
N ARG A 188 5.07 6.90 13.21
CA ARG A 188 5.97 6.04 13.98
C ARG A 188 6.19 4.69 13.31
N SER A 189 5.10 4.07 12.83
CA SER A 189 5.19 2.79 12.11
C SER A 189 6.07 2.90 10.86
N TYR A 190 5.95 3.98 10.09
CA TYR A 190 6.84 4.24 8.96
C TYR A 190 8.31 4.45 9.38
N GLU A 191 8.55 5.18 10.47
CA GLU A 191 9.91 5.36 11.00
C GLU A 191 10.54 4.01 11.38
N ASP A 192 9.78 3.13 12.01
CA ASP A 192 10.24 1.82 12.45
C ASP A 192 10.46 0.87 11.25
N ASP A 193 9.56 0.90 10.26
CA ASP A 193 9.69 0.07 9.06
C ASP A 193 10.90 0.48 8.19
N MET A 194 11.10 1.78 7.98
CA MET A 194 12.26 2.26 7.23
C MET A 194 13.59 1.81 7.83
N VAL A 195 13.70 1.74 9.15
CA VAL A 195 14.93 1.30 9.80
C VAL A 195 15.08 -0.22 9.88
N LYS A 196 14.01 -0.98 9.63
CA LYS A 196 14.03 -2.46 9.62
C LYS A 196 14.99 -2.98 8.55
N TYR A 197 14.97 -2.38 7.36
CA TYR A 197 15.78 -2.78 6.20
C TYR A 197 17.14 -2.07 6.11
N ALA A 198 17.43 -1.11 6.98
CA ALA A 198 18.65 -0.33 6.95
C ALA A 198 19.80 -0.97 7.75
N GLU A 199 21.05 -0.79 7.28
CA GLU A 199 22.23 -1.13 8.07
C GLU A 199 22.28 -0.30 9.36
N LYS A 200 22.83 -0.87 10.44
CA LYS A 200 22.92 -0.20 11.76
C LYS A 200 23.46 1.23 11.71
N LYS A 201 24.46 1.47 10.85
CA LYS A 201 25.11 2.79 10.69
C LYS A 201 24.21 3.84 10.03
N ASP A 202 23.22 3.40 9.24
CA ASP A 202 22.36 4.30 8.43
C ASP A 202 20.98 4.56 9.07
N LYS A 203 20.58 3.73 10.04
CA LYS A 203 19.28 3.85 10.71
C LYS A 203 18.98 5.26 11.23
N SER A 204 19.96 5.89 11.93
CA SER A 204 19.79 7.25 12.47
C SER A 204 19.68 8.28 11.34
N ARG A 205 20.44 8.11 10.25
CA ARG A 205 20.45 9.03 9.11
C ARG A 205 19.13 9.00 8.35
N ILE A 206 18.59 7.80 8.10
CA ILE A 206 17.31 7.61 7.44
C ILE A 206 16.20 8.28 8.25
N LYS A 207 16.17 8.04 9.56
CA LYS A 207 15.20 8.65 10.47
C LYS A 207 15.33 10.19 10.49
N GLU A 208 16.54 10.73 10.57
CA GLU A 208 16.79 12.19 10.52
C GLU A 208 16.31 12.78 9.17
N CYS A 209 16.56 12.10 8.04
CA CYS A 209 16.08 12.51 6.73
C CYS A 209 14.55 12.54 6.69
N PHE A 210 13.89 11.46 7.08
CA PHE A 210 12.43 11.36 7.09
C PHE A 210 11.78 12.45 7.96
N GLN A 211 12.24 12.64 9.19
CA GLN A 211 11.74 13.66 10.10
C GLN A 211 11.98 15.09 9.60
N SER A 212 12.91 15.30 8.68
CA SER A 212 13.15 16.60 8.08
C SER A 212 12.16 16.98 6.97
N ILE A 213 11.45 16.00 6.38
CA ILE A 213 10.57 16.20 5.22
C ILE A 213 9.51 17.28 5.45
N PRO A 214 8.69 17.26 6.52
CA PRO A 214 7.64 18.27 6.71
C PRO A 214 8.21 19.70 6.77
N ARG A 215 9.35 19.87 7.46
CA ARG A 215 10.03 21.17 7.57
C ARG A 215 10.60 21.64 6.23
N GLN A 216 11.04 20.72 5.37
CA GLN A 216 11.56 21.05 4.05
C GLN A 216 10.44 21.38 3.07
N LEU A 217 9.32 20.65 3.14
CA LEU A 217 8.14 20.93 2.32
C LEU A 217 7.44 22.25 2.67
N ALA A 218 7.57 22.71 3.91
CA ALA A 218 7.02 24.01 4.36
C ALA A 218 7.75 25.23 3.78
N LYS A 219 8.89 25.06 3.10
CA LYS A 219 9.63 26.13 2.46
C LYS A 219 9.12 26.43 1.07
N GLU A 220 9.32 27.65 0.56
CA GLU A 220 9.02 28.03 -0.82
C GLU A 220 9.74 27.11 -1.82
N ASN A 221 11.03 26.88 -1.60
CA ASN A 221 11.81 25.91 -2.39
C ASN A 221 11.63 24.49 -1.82
N LYS A 222 10.75 23.71 -2.42
CA LYS A 222 10.42 22.33 -2.02
C LYS A 222 11.50 21.30 -2.40
N LYS A 223 12.71 21.73 -2.80
CA LYS A 223 13.82 20.79 -3.08
C LYS A 223 14.40 20.27 -1.78
N PHE A 224 14.59 18.95 -1.69
CA PHE A 224 15.25 18.33 -0.56
C PHE A 224 16.72 18.78 -0.45
N GLN A 225 17.13 19.26 0.73
CA GLN A 225 18.48 19.76 0.99
C GLN A 225 19.09 19.02 2.18
N TYR A 226 20.13 18.25 1.95
CA TYR A 226 20.84 17.52 3.02
C TYR A 226 21.39 18.43 4.12
N SER A 227 21.84 19.64 3.79
CA SER A 227 22.35 20.63 4.76
C SER A 227 21.30 21.09 5.79
N VAL A 228 20.01 20.87 5.48
CA VAL A 228 18.89 21.26 6.35
C VAL A 228 18.42 20.13 7.24
N VAL A 229 18.83 18.88 6.96
CA VAL A 229 18.46 17.70 7.77
C VAL A 229 18.93 17.93 9.22
N LYS A 230 20.19 18.30 9.40
CA LYS A 230 20.78 18.68 10.68
C LYS A 230 21.79 19.81 10.50
N LYS A 231 21.85 20.75 11.43
CA LYS A 231 22.80 21.89 11.37
C LYS A 231 24.23 21.35 11.20
N GLY A 232 24.90 21.82 10.13
CA GLY A 232 26.28 21.39 9.81
C GLY A 232 26.37 20.07 9.03
N SER A 233 25.27 19.54 8.51
CA SER A 233 25.28 18.33 7.69
C SER A 233 25.73 18.62 6.26
N THR A 234 26.48 17.69 5.67
CA THR A 234 26.90 17.73 4.26
C THR A 234 26.22 16.62 3.47
N SER A 235 26.08 16.81 2.15
CA SER A 235 25.55 15.77 1.26
C SER A 235 26.36 14.47 1.36
N ALA A 236 27.66 14.54 1.54
CA ALA A 236 28.52 13.37 1.68
C ALA A 236 28.17 12.48 2.91
N LYS A 237 27.61 13.07 3.98
CA LYS A 237 27.19 12.31 5.16
C LYS A 237 25.94 11.47 4.92
N TYR A 238 25.06 11.89 3.99
CA TYR A 238 23.79 11.24 3.68
C TYR A 238 23.77 10.65 2.27
N ALA A 239 24.76 10.94 1.41
CA ALA A 239 24.91 10.32 0.11
C ALA A 239 25.21 8.83 0.28
N GLY A 240 24.34 7.97 -0.23
CA GLY A 240 24.42 6.51 -0.08
C GLY A 240 23.52 5.94 1.01
N SER A 241 22.74 6.77 1.70
CA SER A 241 21.55 6.26 2.40
C SER A 241 20.41 6.17 1.39
N PRO A 242 19.78 5.01 1.23
CA PRO A 242 18.68 4.82 0.29
C PRO A 242 17.50 5.74 0.58
#